data_295b3d27c52ac51e813887d03fcd7f9b
#
_entry.id   295b3d27c52ac51e813887d03fcd7f9b
#
_cell.length_a   1.000
_cell.length_b   1.000
_cell.length_c   1.000
_cell.angle_alpha   90.00
_cell.angle_beta   90.00
_cell.angle_gamma   90.00
#
_symmetry.space_group_name_H-M   'P 1'
#
loop_
_entity.id
_entity.type
_entity.pdbx_description
1 polymer ?
#
loop_
_entity_poly.entity_id
_entity_poly.type
_entity_poly.pdbx_seq_one_letter_code
_entity_poly.pdbx_strand_id
1 'polypeptide(L)'
;MAQLSRRHAIAGLAAAAAASATRSRSVKAAEPVTVWWTQGFYEAENKAVIDKLAAWEKATGTKVNLTIMNGPDLITKLIAAMQVGDVPDLVHSVTGDRFLVPRAAWDDQLVDVTDVIDTQKSEFHPTAMLGSRFYNAKLKKHAFYTVPIKCSTLMEQVWRPLIEEAGFTDADMPKTHDAYFDFFQIVHDKLRAKGKRIYGLGYSMAAKEADSGTLFHHFLVAYGGKDIVLPSGKLNLDDAVVQKATVTALERLTTPYKKGYVPPGAINWGDVDNNNAFFAKQIVMTPNATISIAVAQMEKADQYYKQIITQGIPLGNDGKPVPGILAVAPCLIPKGAKNIDAAKDLLRSFIKPDNLNQYLKETRGRFLPVMMSNIKSDPYWQDPSDPHRHIAVETGLTKPTIPWWMNYNPAYSAVLSEQIWSQAEANITQKNITPEQAAEEAVGRIKTIFERFKIA
;
A
#
# COMPACT_ATOMS: atom_id res chain seq x y z
N MET A 1 34.15 46.33 76.57
CA MET A 1 34.12 46.57 75.10
C MET A 1 34.90 45.45 74.41
N ALA A 2 34.23 44.42 73.88
CA ALA A 2 34.86 43.29 73.24
C ALA A 2 34.83 43.48 71.72
N GLN A 3 36.00 43.53 71.09
CA GLN A 3 36.17 43.61 69.65
C GLN A 3 35.83 42.28 69.07
N LEU A 4 34.74 42.22 68.31
CA LEU A 4 34.39 41.08 67.41
C LEU A 4 35.33 41.07 66.20
N SER A 5 36.13 40.05 66.10
CA SER A 5 37.12 39.86 65.05
C SER A 5 36.49 39.61 63.70
N ARG A 6 37.02 40.26 62.61
CA ARG A 6 36.63 40.14 61.22
C ARG A 6 36.64 38.71 60.67
N ARG A 7 37.14 37.74 61.41
CA ARG A 7 37.21 36.33 60.97
C ARG A 7 35.90 35.56 61.07
N HIS A 8 34.95 36.01 61.90
CA HIS A 8 33.65 35.31 62.05
C HIS A 8 32.60 35.79 61.09
N ALA A 9 32.78 36.93 60.42
CA ALA A 9 31.84 37.41 59.34
C ALA A 9 32.05 36.71 58.01
N ILE A 10 33.24 36.13 57.79
CA ILE A 10 33.54 35.45 56.49
C ILE A 10 33.08 33.98 56.53
N ALA A 11 32.99 33.35 57.66
CA ALA A 11 32.52 31.97 57.81
C ALA A 11 30.99 31.83 57.64
N GLY A 12 30.22 32.87 57.94
CA GLY A 12 28.75 32.88 57.77
C GLY A 12 28.29 33.07 56.32
N LEU A 13 29.08 33.72 55.49
CA LEU A 13 28.75 33.95 54.06
C LEU A 13 29.10 32.74 53.14
N ALA A 14 30.06 31.91 53.54
CA ALA A 14 30.41 30.69 52.82
C ALA A 14 29.41 29.56 53.04
N ALA A 15 28.67 29.50 54.12
CA ALA A 15 27.63 28.49 54.38
C ALA A 15 26.30 28.80 53.69
N ALA A 16 25.99 30.08 53.43
CA ALA A 16 24.80 30.49 52.73
C ALA A 16 24.92 30.33 51.17
N ALA A 17 26.14 30.31 50.64
CA ALA A 17 26.40 30.10 49.20
C ALA A 17 26.41 28.61 48.81
N ALA A 18 26.55 27.70 49.76
CA ALA A 18 26.55 26.26 49.49
C ALA A 18 25.13 25.61 49.47
N ALA A 19 24.12 26.32 49.99
CA ALA A 19 22.74 25.81 50.06
C ALA A 19 21.85 26.16 48.86
N SER A 20 22.33 26.98 47.91
CA SER A 20 21.55 27.38 46.70
C SER A 20 22.10 26.78 45.40
N ALA A 21 23.02 25.82 45.47
CA ALA A 21 23.33 24.98 44.31
C ALA A 21 22.28 23.86 44.19
N THR A 22 21.01 24.21 44.05
CA THR A 22 20.03 23.33 43.42
C THR A 22 20.59 23.05 42.03
N ARG A 23 21.11 21.82 41.86
CA ARG A 23 21.39 21.26 40.58
C ARG A 23 20.10 21.38 39.78
N SER A 24 19.96 22.44 38.96
CA SER A 24 19.12 22.39 37.81
C SER A 24 19.71 21.27 36.96
N ARG A 25 19.15 20.05 37.10
CA ARG A 25 19.26 19.04 36.05
C ARG A 25 18.74 19.76 34.84
N SER A 26 19.63 20.17 33.96
CA SER A 26 19.23 20.50 32.59
C SER A 26 18.51 19.25 32.08
N VAL A 27 17.21 19.30 32.06
CA VAL A 27 16.42 18.30 31.31
C VAL A 27 16.96 18.46 29.90
N LYS A 28 17.85 17.55 29.50
CA LYS A 28 18.30 17.47 28.10
C LYS A 28 17.02 17.39 27.31
N ALA A 29 16.72 18.41 26.50
CA ALA A 29 15.54 18.37 25.67
C ALA A 29 15.57 17.05 24.91
N ALA A 30 14.50 16.27 25.01
CA ALA A 30 14.42 15.00 24.28
C ALA A 30 14.72 15.28 22.80
N GLU A 31 15.58 14.47 22.20
CA GLU A 31 15.86 14.60 20.77
C GLU A 31 14.53 14.46 20.00
N PRO A 32 14.30 15.26 18.93
CA PRO A 32 13.09 15.13 18.13
C PRO A 32 12.93 13.72 17.55
N VAL A 33 11.73 13.21 17.54
CA VAL A 33 11.41 11.96 16.83
C VAL A 33 11.48 12.21 15.32
N THR A 34 12.37 11.52 14.63
CA THR A 34 12.52 11.65 13.17
C THR A 34 11.54 10.75 12.46
N VAL A 35 10.70 11.35 11.61
CA VAL A 35 9.62 10.64 10.88
C VAL A 35 9.82 10.84 9.38
N TRP A 36 9.89 9.73 8.63
CA TRP A 36 9.84 9.75 7.17
C TRP A 36 8.49 9.24 6.69
N TRP A 37 7.87 9.98 5.76
CA TRP A 37 6.52 9.70 5.32
C TRP A 37 6.42 9.75 3.80
N THR A 38 5.72 8.77 3.20
CA THR A 38 5.45 8.79 1.76
C THR A 38 4.53 9.96 1.42
N GLN A 39 4.92 10.75 0.42
CA GLN A 39 4.15 11.85 -0.13
C GLN A 39 2.76 11.37 -0.59
N GLY A 40 1.74 12.15 -0.29
CA GLY A 40 0.37 11.91 -0.74
C GLY A 40 0.20 12.18 -2.23
N PHE A 41 -0.84 11.59 -2.81
CA PHE A 41 -1.22 11.83 -4.21
C PHE A 41 -1.79 13.25 -4.42
N TYR A 42 -2.37 13.82 -3.37
CA TYR A 42 -2.85 15.21 -3.32
C TYR A 42 -2.54 15.83 -1.95
N GLU A 43 -2.57 17.18 -1.92
CA GLU A 43 -2.12 17.99 -0.77
C GLU A 43 -2.84 17.65 0.55
N ALA A 44 -4.12 17.29 0.49
CA ALA A 44 -4.87 16.91 1.70
C ALA A 44 -4.26 15.72 2.46
N GLU A 45 -3.61 14.77 1.75
CA GLU A 45 -2.93 13.64 2.40
C GLU A 45 -1.69 14.10 3.18
N ASN A 46 -0.92 15.04 2.62
CA ASN A 46 0.26 15.60 3.29
C ASN A 46 -0.17 16.42 4.50
N LYS A 47 -1.20 17.25 4.34
CA LYS A 47 -1.74 18.07 5.44
C LYS A 47 -2.25 17.21 6.59
N ALA A 48 -2.97 16.13 6.32
CA ALA A 48 -3.51 15.23 7.34
C ALA A 48 -2.42 14.64 8.25
N VAL A 49 -1.29 14.21 7.69
CA VAL A 49 -0.19 13.70 8.50
C VAL A 49 0.50 14.81 9.29
N ILE A 50 0.72 15.98 8.69
CA ILE A 50 1.33 17.13 9.39
C ILE A 50 0.47 17.51 10.62
N ASP A 51 -0.84 17.66 10.43
CA ASP A 51 -1.76 18.03 11.51
C ASP A 51 -1.80 16.94 12.61
N LYS A 52 -1.80 15.66 12.24
CA LYS A 52 -1.80 14.55 13.20
C LYS A 52 -0.52 14.53 14.05
N LEU A 53 0.66 14.72 13.44
CA LEU A 53 1.93 14.78 14.15
C LEU A 53 2.01 16.02 15.04
N ALA A 54 1.55 17.19 14.59
CA ALA A 54 1.49 18.41 15.39
C ALA A 54 0.56 18.25 16.62
N ALA A 55 -0.56 17.54 16.45
CA ALA A 55 -1.46 17.23 17.57
C ALA A 55 -0.78 16.36 18.65
N TRP A 56 0.00 15.34 18.21
CA TRP A 56 0.77 14.49 19.12
C TRP A 56 1.90 15.27 19.81
N GLU A 57 2.65 16.12 19.08
CA GLU A 57 3.64 17.03 19.66
C GLU A 57 3.04 17.88 20.79
N LYS A 58 1.88 18.49 20.51
CA LYS A 58 1.16 19.34 21.50
C LYS A 58 0.74 18.53 22.74
N ALA A 59 0.31 17.29 22.55
CA ALA A 59 -0.16 16.43 23.64
C ALA A 59 0.96 15.91 24.52
N THR A 60 2.16 15.64 23.95
CA THR A 60 3.27 14.98 24.65
C THR A 60 4.42 15.92 24.99
N GLY A 61 4.53 17.08 24.33
CA GLY A 61 5.69 17.98 24.40
C GLY A 61 6.91 17.48 23.62
N THR A 62 6.85 16.28 23.02
CA THR A 62 7.94 15.69 22.24
C THR A 62 7.92 16.23 20.81
N LYS A 63 9.04 16.78 20.33
CA LYS A 63 9.15 17.33 18.98
C LYS A 63 9.24 16.24 17.91
N VAL A 64 8.69 16.52 16.74
CA VAL A 64 8.77 15.65 15.56
C VAL A 64 9.52 16.38 14.44
N ASN A 65 10.46 15.67 13.82
CA ASN A 65 11.14 16.12 12.60
C ASN A 65 10.61 15.29 11.41
N LEU A 66 9.63 15.83 10.69
CA LEU A 66 8.96 15.18 9.57
C LEU A 66 9.67 15.46 8.26
N THR A 67 9.94 14.41 7.48
CA THR A 67 10.34 14.49 6.07
C THR A 67 9.31 13.75 5.21
N ILE A 68 8.70 14.44 4.25
CA ILE A 68 7.80 13.85 3.26
C ILE A 68 8.57 13.72 1.93
N MET A 69 8.51 12.54 1.31
CA MET A 69 9.17 12.27 0.04
C MET A 69 8.39 11.24 -0.79
N ASN A 70 8.60 11.19 -2.09
CA ASN A 70 7.95 10.20 -2.95
C ASN A 70 8.32 8.77 -2.55
N GLY A 71 7.47 7.80 -2.90
CA GLY A 71 7.62 6.42 -2.45
C GLY A 71 8.95 5.74 -2.87
N PRO A 72 9.35 5.78 -4.13
CA PRO A 72 10.62 5.20 -4.59
C PRO A 72 11.85 5.78 -3.91
N ASP A 73 11.93 7.10 -3.76
CA ASP A 73 13.04 7.77 -3.08
C ASP A 73 13.08 7.41 -1.59
N LEU A 74 11.91 7.32 -0.93
CA LEU A 74 11.81 6.91 0.47
C LEU A 74 12.41 5.51 0.67
N ILE A 75 12.02 4.55 -0.14
CA ILE A 75 12.53 3.16 -0.04
C ILE A 75 14.04 3.11 -0.29
N THR A 76 14.51 3.78 -1.35
CA THR A 76 15.94 3.84 -1.69
C THR A 76 16.76 4.46 -0.55
N LYS A 77 16.30 5.58 -0.01
CA LYS A 77 16.95 6.28 1.09
C LYS A 77 16.92 5.44 2.38
N LEU A 78 15.81 4.76 2.65
CA LEU A 78 15.68 3.93 3.85
C LEU A 78 16.63 2.71 3.78
N ILE A 79 16.74 2.05 2.63
CA ILE A 79 17.70 0.95 2.45
C ILE A 79 19.14 1.44 2.72
N ALA A 80 19.53 2.59 2.16
CA ALA A 80 20.85 3.16 2.38
C ALA A 80 21.07 3.52 3.86
N ALA A 81 20.09 4.13 4.52
CA ALA A 81 20.15 4.47 5.94
C ALA A 81 20.31 3.24 6.83
N MET A 82 19.58 2.15 6.53
CA MET A 82 19.69 0.88 7.25
C MET A 82 21.07 0.22 7.09
N GLN A 83 21.73 0.40 5.95
CA GLN A 83 23.08 -0.14 5.72
C GLN A 83 24.15 0.58 6.56
N VAL A 84 24.00 1.89 6.78
CA VAL A 84 24.96 2.68 7.57
C VAL A 84 24.57 2.84 9.03
N GLY A 85 23.37 2.41 9.41
CA GLY A 85 22.86 2.47 10.78
C GLY A 85 22.37 3.86 11.23
N ASP A 86 22.23 4.84 10.32
CA ASP A 86 21.68 6.18 10.61
C ASP A 86 20.24 6.25 10.06
N VAL A 87 19.33 5.70 10.83
CA VAL A 87 17.92 5.48 10.45
C VAL A 87 16.98 6.47 11.15
N PRO A 88 15.82 6.79 10.53
CA PRO A 88 14.76 7.53 11.22
C PRO A 88 14.12 6.68 12.33
N ASP A 89 13.41 7.35 13.25
CA ASP A 89 12.72 6.67 14.34
C ASP A 89 11.41 6.01 13.88
N LEU A 90 10.76 6.59 12.87
CA LEU A 90 9.50 6.07 12.31
C LEU A 90 9.46 6.28 10.81
N VAL A 91 8.98 5.29 10.08
CA VAL A 91 8.76 5.38 8.63
C VAL A 91 7.35 4.93 8.28
N HIS A 92 6.63 5.72 7.48
CA HIS A 92 5.42 5.28 6.79
C HIS A 92 5.70 5.11 5.30
N SER A 93 5.37 3.94 4.76
CA SER A 93 5.52 3.66 3.34
C SER A 93 4.27 3.01 2.74
N VAL A 94 3.84 3.50 1.57
CA VAL A 94 2.69 2.93 0.85
C VAL A 94 3.04 1.59 0.19
N THR A 95 4.31 1.36 -0.13
CA THR A 95 4.77 0.15 -0.84
C THR A 95 5.81 -0.65 -0.06
N GLY A 96 6.19 -0.17 1.13
CA GLY A 96 7.21 -0.82 1.97
C GLY A 96 6.83 -2.24 2.38
N ASP A 97 5.54 -2.51 2.55
CA ASP A 97 4.99 -3.83 2.84
C ASP A 97 5.44 -4.89 1.83
N ARG A 98 5.60 -4.51 0.56
CA ARG A 98 5.93 -5.40 -0.55
C ARG A 98 7.43 -5.50 -0.84
N PHE A 99 8.13 -4.37 -0.84
CA PHE A 99 9.50 -4.29 -1.38
C PHE A 99 10.59 -4.30 -0.32
N LEU A 100 10.31 -3.89 0.91
CA LEU A 100 11.33 -3.73 1.96
C LEU A 100 11.06 -4.59 3.19
N VAL A 101 9.88 -4.46 3.78
CA VAL A 101 9.55 -4.99 5.11
C VAL A 101 9.78 -6.50 5.24
N PRO A 102 9.34 -7.37 4.29
CA PRO A 102 9.50 -8.81 4.44
C PRO A 102 10.95 -9.23 4.57
N ARG A 103 11.84 -8.61 3.79
CA ARG A 103 13.28 -8.87 3.83
C ARG A 103 13.91 -8.28 5.09
N ALA A 104 13.58 -7.05 5.44
CA ALA A 104 14.11 -6.41 6.64
C ALA A 104 13.69 -7.12 7.93
N ALA A 105 12.46 -7.65 8.00
CA ALA A 105 12.00 -8.49 9.10
C ALA A 105 12.77 -9.82 9.16
N TRP A 106 12.96 -10.48 8.01
CA TRP A 106 13.74 -11.71 7.89
C TRP A 106 15.18 -11.52 8.41
N ASP A 107 15.84 -10.44 8.01
CA ASP A 107 17.23 -10.12 8.37
C ASP A 107 17.35 -9.51 9.78
N ASP A 108 16.26 -9.43 10.55
CA ASP A 108 16.21 -8.85 11.91
C ASP A 108 16.57 -7.35 11.96
N GLN A 109 16.16 -6.59 10.97
CA GLN A 109 16.46 -5.16 10.84
C GLN A 109 15.32 -4.23 11.29
N LEU A 110 14.22 -4.79 11.77
CA LEU A 110 13.06 -4.04 12.26
C LEU A 110 12.80 -4.29 13.73
N VAL A 111 12.24 -3.29 14.41
CA VAL A 111 11.78 -3.40 15.78
C VAL A 111 10.46 -4.18 15.82
N ASP A 112 10.35 -5.12 16.77
CA ASP A 112 9.09 -5.81 17.08
C ASP A 112 8.11 -4.79 17.69
N VAL A 113 6.95 -4.62 17.04
CA VAL A 113 5.89 -3.69 17.45
C VAL A 113 4.62 -4.42 17.89
N THR A 114 4.75 -5.69 18.29
CA THR A 114 3.62 -6.50 18.78
C THR A 114 2.92 -5.84 19.95
N ASP A 115 3.66 -5.22 20.85
CA ASP A 115 3.13 -4.45 21.99
C ASP A 115 2.32 -3.21 21.59
N VAL A 116 2.57 -2.63 20.43
CA VAL A 116 1.75 -1.56 19.86
C VAL A 116 0.46 -2.13 19.30
N ILE A 117 0.55 -3.19 18.48
CA ILE A 117 -0.59 -3.85 17.87
C ILE A 117 -1.56 -4.39 18.92
N ASP A 118 -1.05 -5.02 19.98
CA ASP A 118 -1.87 -5.64 21.03
C ASP A 118 -2.78 -4.64 21.74
N THR A 119 -2.48 -3.34 21.70
CA THR A 119 -3.35 -2.30 22.28
C THR A 119 -4.71 -2.17 21.58
N GLN A 120 -4.79 -2.56 20.28
CA GLN A 120 -5.99 -2.43 19.44
C GLN A 120 -6.25 -3.67 18.58
N LYS A 121 -5.72 -4.83 18.96
CA LYS A 121 -5.69 -6.04 18.11
C LYS A 121 -7.05 -6.49 17.62
N SER A 122 -8.09 -6.43 18.45
CA SER A 122 -9.45 -6.83 18.13
C SER A 122 -10.14 -5.91 17.11
N GLU A 123 -9.63 -4.70 16.93
CA GLU A 123 -10.21 -3.69 16.05
C GLU A 123 -9.81 -3.89 14.58
N PHE A 124 -8.64 -4.49 14.34
CA PHE A 124 -8.07 -4.63 13.00
C PHE A 124 -8.80 -5.66 12.14
N HIS A 125 -8.85 -5.38 10.84
CA HIS A 125 -9.27 -6.33 9.83
C HIS A 125 -8.30 -7.55 9.79
N PRO A 126 -8.80 -8.80 9.76
CA PRO A 126 -7.94 -10.00 9.84
C PRO A 126 -6.85 -10.05 8.78
N THR A 127 -7.17 -9.69 7.52
CA THR A 127 -6.19 -9.70 6.43
C THR A 127 -5.14 -8.59 6.60
N ALA A 128 -5.51 -7.40 7.13
CA ALA A 128 -4.56 -6.33 7.45
C ALA A 128 -3.57 -6.76 8.55
N MET A 129 -4.04 -7.52 9.52
CA MET A 129 -3.19 -8.12 10.56
C MET A 129 -2.20 -9.12 9.97
N LEU A 130 -2.63 -10.00 9.05
CA LEU A 130 -1.73 -10.90 8.33
C LEU A 130 -0.70 -10.11 7.51
N GLY A 131 -1.11 -9.00 6.88
CA GLY A 131 -0.26 -8.10 6.12
C GLY A 131 0.83 -7.38 6.93
N SER A 132 0.77 -7.44 8.27
CA SER A 132 1.73 -6.80 9.18
C SER A 132 2.61 -7.78 9.96
N ARG A 133 2.36 -9.09 9.81
CA ARG A 133 3.05 -10.16 10.53
C ARG A 133 4.04 -10.86 9.61
N PHE A 134 5.33 -10.87 9.99
CA PHE A 134 6.42 -11.40 9.18
C PHE A 134 7.27 -12.37 9.99
N TYR A 135 7.97 -13.27 9.30
CA TYR A 135 8.91 -14.21 9.89
C TYR A 135 10.29 -13.58 10.04
N ASN A 136 10.90 -13.74 11.21
CA ASN A 136 12.27 -13.33 11.50
C ASN A 136 13.14 -14.59 11.56
N ALA A 137 14.11 -14.68 10.64
CA ALA A 137 14.96 -15.88 10.51
C ALA A 137 15.95 -16.03 11.67
N LYS A 138 16.44 -14.93 12.24
CA LYS A 138 17.37 -14.98 13.38
C LYS A 138 16.67 -15.41 14.66
N LEU A 139 15.45 -14.92 14.89
CA LEU A 139 14.66 -15.24 16.07
C LEU A 139 13.79 -16.49 15.88
N LYS A 140 13.70 -17.03 14.66
CA LYS A 140 12.90 -18.20 14.28
C LYS A 140 11.43 -18.08 14.71
N LYS A 141 10.86 -16.87 14.61
CA LYS A 141 9.47 -16.60 15.00
C LYS A 141 8.81 -15.60 14.07
N HIS A 142 7.49 -15.65 14.03
CA HIS A 142 6.67 -14.59 13.49
C HIS A 142 6.35 -13.56 14.58
N ALA A 143 6.42 -12.27 14.22
CA ALA A 143 5.97 -11.17 15.05
C ALA A 143 5.41 -10.03 14.17
N PHE A 144 4.84 -9.01 14.80
CA PHE A 144 4.44 -7.80 14.08
C PHE A 144 5.63 -6.86 13.96
N TYR A 145 6.08 -6.62 12.74
CA TYR A 145 7.18 -5.70 12.44
C TYR A 145 6.69 -4.40 11.81
N THR A 146 5.40 -4.30 11.59
CA THR A 146 4.74 -3.08 11.11
C THR A 146 3.41 -2.85 11.81
N VAL A 147 2.98 -1.59 11.83
CA VAL A 147 1.65 -1.18 12.28
C VAL A 147 0.85 -0.77 11.06
N PRO A 148 -0.24 -1.46 10.71
CA PRO A 148 -1.07 -1.12 9.57
C PRO A 148 -1.80 0.20 9.82
N ILE A 149 -1.71 1.14 8.87
CA ILE A 149 -2.35 2.46 8.98
C ILE A 149 -3.54 2.58 8.03
N LYS A 150 -3.39 2.06 6.83
CA LYS A 150 -4.41 2.09 5.79
C LYS A 150 -4.20 0.91 4.84
N CYS A 151 -5.25 0.54 4.11
CA CYS A 151 -5.17 -0.55 3.14
C CYS A 151 -5.88 -0.19 1.83
N SER A 152 -5.67 -1.02 0.83
CA SER A 152 -6.30 -0.89 -0.48
C SER A 152 -6.37 -2.22 -1.20
N THR A 153 -7.22 -2.31 -2.20
CA THR A 153 -7.27 -3.41 -3.17
C THR A 153 -7.60 -2.86 -4.54
N LEU A 154 -7.43 -3.67 -5.57
CA LEU A 154 -7.72 -3.27 -6.93
C LEU A 154 -9.22 -3.00 -7.12
N MET A 155 -9.53 -1.96 -7.88
CA MET A 155 -10.87 -1.60 -8.34
C MET A 155 -10.78 -1.10 -9.77
N GLU A 156 -11.90 -1.19 -10.49
CA GLU A 156 -11.99 -0.75 -11.87
C GLU A 156 -12.60 0.66 -11.93
N GLN A 157 -12.01 1.54 -12.73
CA GLN A 157 -12.52 2.90 -12.96
C GLN A 157 -12.99 3.01 -14.40
N VAL A 158 -14.23 3.47 -14.62
CA VAL A 158 -14.86 3.49 -15.95
C VAL A 158 -15.46 4.86 -16.23
N TRP A 159 -15.27 5.37 -17.45
CA TRP A 159 -15.97 6.55 -17.95
C TRP A 159 -17.36 6.19 -18.48
N ARG A 160 -18.45 6.47 -17.72
CA ARG A 160 -19.84 6.25 -18.15
C ARG A 160 -20.17 6.90 -19.50
N PRO A 161 -19.86 8.19 -19.74
CA PRO A 161 -20.18 8.83 -21.01
C PRO A 161 -19.58 8.11 -22.23
N LEU A 162 -18.45 7.41 -22.07
CA LEU A 162 -17.83 6.68 -23.19
C LEU A 162 -18.51 5.33 -23.48
N ILE A 163 -19.03 4.65 -22.45
CA ILE A 163 -19.86 3.45 -22.69
C ILE A 163 -21.23 3.83 -23.25
N GLU A 164 -21.82 4.95 -22.77
CA GLU A 164 -23.08 5.50 -23.33
C GLU A 164 -22.89 5.91 -24.80
N GLU A 165 -21.80 6.58 -25.15
CA GLU A 165 -21.46 6.93 -26.51
C GLU A 165 -21.27 5.68 -27.40
N ALA A 166 -20.77 4.59 -26.86
CA ALA A 166 -20.69 3.30 -27.57
C ALA A 166 -22.06 2.63 -27.76
N GLY A 167 -23.12 3.13 -27.10
CA GLY A 167 -24.49 2.60 -27.19
C GLY A 167 -24.84 1.62 -26.07
N PHE A 168 -24.16 1.67 -24.94
CA PHE A 168 -24.38 0.81 -23.78
C PHE A 168 -24.74 1.62 -22.54
N THR A 169 -25.20 0.94 -21.50
CA THR A 169 -25.49 1.47 -20.17
C THR A 169 -24.70 0.73 -19.10
N ASP A 170 -24.75 1.21 -17.86
CA ASP A 170 -24.11 0.51 -16.72
C ASP A 170 -24.63 -0.93 -16.56
N ALA A 171 -25.92 -1.16 -16.88
CA ALA A 171 -26.55 -2.48 -16.77
C ALA A 171 -26.02 -3.50 -17.78
N ASP A 172 -25.43 -3.04 -18.88
CA ASP A 172 -24.87 -3.91 -19.94
C ASP A 172 -23.46 -4.41 -19.58
N MET A 173 -22.81 -3.85 -18.54
CA MET A 173 -21.51 -4.31 -18.09
C MET A 173 -21.60 -5.73 -17.48
N PRO A 174 -20.92 -6.73 -18.05
CA PRO A 174 -20.94 -8.09 -17.53
C PRO A 174 -20.34 -8.19 -16.12
N LYS A 175 -20.74 -9.21 -15.36
CA LYS A 175 -20.32 -9.39 -13.98
C LYS A 175 -19.17 -10.38 -13.82
N THR A 176 -18.93 -11.27 -14.80
CA THR A 176 -17.86 -12.27 -14.75
C THR A 176 -16.60 -11.76 -15.42
N HIS A 177 -15.45 -12.23 -14.95
CA HIS A 177 -14.14 -11.66 -15.24
C HIS A 177 -13.84 -11.54 -16.73
N ASP A 178 -13.93 -12.61 -17.49
CA ASP A 178 -13.62 -12.57 -18.92
C ASP A 178 -14.59 -11.69 -19.69
N ALA A 179 -15.88 -11.89 -19.47
CA ALA A 179 -16.90 -11.10 -20.15
C ALA A 179 -16.80 -9.59 -19.81
N TYR A 180 -16.41 -9.26 -18.58
CA TYR A 180 -16.19 -7.86 -18.15
C TYR A 180 -15.06 -7.20 -18.94
N PHE A 181 -13.89 -7.82 -19.05
CA PHE A 181 -12.77 -7.25 -19.80
C PHE A 181 -13.02 -7.27 -21.32
N ASP A 182 -13.70 -8.29 -21.84
CA ASP A 182 -14.07 -8.38 -23.27
C ASP A 182 -15.11 -7.32 -23.65
N PHE A 183 -15.99 -6.91 -22.73
CA PHE A 183 -16.95 -5.83 -22.97
C PHE A 183 -16.24 -4.52 -23.36
N PHE A 184 -15.12 -4.17 -22.73
CA PHE A 184 -14.39 -2.95 -23.09
C PHE A 184 -13.67 -3.04 -24.44
N GLN A 185 -13.40 -4.25 -24.94
CA GLN A 185 -12.95 -4.44 -26.34
C GLN A 185 -14.11 -4.14 -27.30
N ILE A 186 -15.33 -4.57 -26.99
CA ILE A 186 -16.52 -4.25 -27.77
C ILE A 186 -16.80 -2.74 -27.76
N VAL A 187 -16.70 -2.09 -26.59
CA VAL A 187 -16.82 -0.62 -26.44
C VAL A 187 -15.78 0.09 -27.31
N HIS A 188 -14.52 -0.37 -27.29
CA HIS A 188 -13.46 0.15 -28.16
C HIS A 188 -13.87 0.11 -29.64
N ASP A 189 -14.31 -1.03 -30.14
CA ASP A 189 -14.67 -1.22 -31.54
C ASP A 189 -15.84 -0.31 -31.95
N LYS A 190 -16.84 -0.16 -31.06
CA LYS A 190 -17.97 0.76 -31.28
C LYS A 190 -17.53 2.23 -31.35
N LEU A 191 -16.64 2.65 -30.47
CA LEU A 191 -16.09 4.01 -30.48
C LEU A 191 -15.22 4.26 -31.72
N ARG A 192 -14.40 3.28 -32.11
CA ARG A 192 -13.59 3.36 -33.34
C ARG A 192 -14.47 3.47 -34.59
N ALA A 193 -15.56 2.71 -34.67
CA ALA A 193 -16.54 2.81 -35.77
C ALA A 193 -17.18 4.20 -35.88
N LYS A 194 -17.24 4.95 -34.77
CA LYS A 194 -17.68 6.37 -34.73
C LYS A 194 -16.55 7.37 -34.95
N GLY A 195 -15.35 6.93 -35.36
CA GLY A 195 -14.19 7.78 -35.64
C GLY A 195 -13.42 8.26 -34.39
N LYS A 196 -13.74 7.73 -33.21
CA LYS A 196 -13.05 8.12 -31.96
C LYS A 196 -11.71 7.39 -31.80
N ARG A 197 -10.68 8.11 -31.35
CA ARG A 197 -9.35 7.54 -31.07
C ARG A 197 -9.21 7.21 -29.58
N ILE A 198 -10.15 6.40 -29.06
CA ILE A 198 -10.23 6.02 -27.64
C ILE A 198 -9.98 4.52 -27.52
N TYR A 199 -9.22 4.11 -26.52
CA TYR A 199 -8.94 2.70 -26.25
C TYR A 199 -9.93 2.16 -25.20
N GLY A 200 -10.34 0.90 -25.34
CA GLY A 200 -11.27 0.27 -24.39
C GLY A 200 -10.66 0.05 -23.03
N LEU A 201 -9.39 -0.33 -23.01
CA LEU A 201 -8.64 -0.71 -21.83
C LEU A 201 -7.40 0.17 -21.67
N GLY A 202 -7.02 0.47 -20.42
CA GLY A 202 -5.80 1.21 -20.10
C GLY A 202 -5.12 0.69 -18.85
N TYR A 203 -4.01 0.01 -19.01
CA TYR A 203 -3.15 -0.47 -17.92
C TYR A 203 -1.70 -0.55 -18.41
N SER A 204 -0.76 -0.48 -17.46
CA SER A 204 0.67 -0.53 -17.80
C SER A 204 1.06 -1.92 -18.32
N MET A 205 1.89 -1.94 -19.34
CA MET A 205 2.56 -3.12 -19.92
C MET A 205 4.09 -2.97 -19.82
N ALA A 206 4.56 -2.09 -18.95
CA ALA A 206 5.97 -1.79 -18.80
C ALA A 206 6.70 -2.86 -17.99
N ALA A 207 7.86 -3.32 -18.47
CA ALA A 207 8.65 -4.40 -17.87
C ALA A 207 9.17 -4.13 -16.46
N LYS A 208 9.25 -2.86 -16.06
CA LYS A 208 9.83 -2.43 -14.77
C LYS A 208 8.83 -1.61 -13.95
N GLU A 209 7.54 -1.85 -14.16
CA GLU A 209 6.49 -1.12 -13.46
C GLU A 209 5.69 -2.07 -12.54
N ALA A 210 5.46 -1.59 -11.30
CA ALA A 210 4.80 -2.39 -10.28
C ALA A 210 3.30 -2.65 -10.60
N ASP A 211 2.62 -1.71 -11.26
CA ASP A 211 1.20 -1.82 -11.57
C ASP A 211 0.90 -2.94 -12.57
N SER A 212 1.79 -3.15 -13.55
CA SER A 212 1.72 -4.29 -14.48
C SER A 212 1.70 -5.61 -13.71
N GLY A 213 2.73 -5.87 -12.89
CA GLY A 213 2.80 -7.06 -12.07
C GLY A 213 1.68 -7.16 -11.02
N THR A 214 1.19 -6.04 -10.50
CA THR A 214 0.04 -6.03 -9.57
C THR A 214 -1.22 -6.53 -10.28
N LEU A 215 -1.50 -6.05 -11.47
CA LEU A 215 -2.65 -6.48 -12.26
C LEU A 215 -2.56 -7.97 -12.62
N PHE A 216 -1.37 -8.46 -12.99
CA PHE A 216 -1.14 -9.89 -13.20
C PHE A 216 -1.59 -10.73 -12.00
N HIS A 217 -1.23 -10.32 -10.79
CA HIS A 217 -1.62 -11.07 -9.58
C HIS A 217 -3.13 -11.13 -9.37
N HIS A 218 -3.84 -10.05 -9.66
CA HIS A 218 -5.32 -10.05 -9.60
C HIS A 218 -5.93 -10.99 -10.64
N PHE A 219 -5.40 -11.02 -11.86
CA PHE A 219 -5.81 -12.00 -12.89
C PHE A 219 -5.47 -13.42 -12.46
N LEU A 220 -4.26 -13.66 -11.94
CA LEU A 220 -3.86 -14.96 -11.40
C LEU A 220 -4.87 -15.48 -10.36
N VAL A 221 -5.29 -14.63 -9.43
CA VAL A 221 -6.28 -15.00 -8.41
C VAL A 221 -7.65 -15.26 -9.04
N ALA A 222 -8.08 -14.46 -10.02
CA ALA A 222 -9.34 -14.64 -10.74
C ALA A 222 -9.42 -15.99 -11.48
N TYR A 223 -8.28 -16.52 -11.93
CA TYR A 223 -8.19 -17.83 -12.56
C TYR A 223 -7.85 -18.98 -11.59
N GLY A 224 -7.87 -18.73 -10.29
CA GLY A 224 -7.69 -19.77 -9.26
C GLY A 224 -6.27 -19.93 -8.73
N GLY A 225 -5.31 -19.13 -9.17
CA GLY A 225 -3.90 -19.20 -8.77
C GLY A 225 -3.56 -18.54 -7.43
N LYS A 226 -4.55 -18.31 -6.55
CA LYS A 226 -4.36 -17.65 -5.24
C LYS A 226 -3.32 -18.35 -4.34
N ASP A 227 -3.10 -19.64 -4.54
CA ASP A 227 -2.23 -20.47 -3.71
C ASP A 227 -0.81 -20.62 -4.30
N ILE A 228 -0.30 -19.62 -5.04
CA ILE A 228 1.06 -19.58 -5.61
C ILE A 228 2.16 -19.73 -4.54
N VAL A 229 1.92 -19.21 -3.33
CA VAL A 229 2.66 -19.52 -2.10
C VAL A 229 1.64 -19.89 -1.04
N LEU A 230 1.80 -21.04 -0.44
CA LEU A 230 0.92 -21.55 0.61
C LEU A 230 1.12 -20.78 1.93
N PRO A 231 0.14 -20.76 2.85
CA PRO A 231 0.31 -20.17 4.18
C PRO A 231 1.47 -20.73 5.00
N SER A 232 1.94 -21.95 4.67
CA SER A 232 3.16 -22.55 5.22
C SER A 232 4.45 -21.88 4.74
N GLY A 233 4.39 -20.97 3.77
CA GLY A 233 5.54 -20.36 3.10
C GLY A 233 6.11 -21.20 1.95
N LYS A 234 5.54 -22.39 1.66
CA LYS A 234 5.98 -23.24 0.56
C LYS A 234 5.53 -22.66 -0.78
N LEU A 235 6.46 -22.58 -1.73
CA LEU A 235 6.15 -22.28 -3.13
C LEU A 235 5.32 -23.40 -3.76
N ASN A 236 4.28 -23.07 -4.51
CA ASN A 236 3.30 -24.02 -5.06
C ASN A 236 3.11 -23.88 -6.58
N LEU A 237 4.15 -23.47 -7.29
CA LEU A 237 4.11 -23.24 -8.75
C LEU A 237 4.01 -24.55 -9.59
N ASP A 238 4.18 -25.71 -8.96
CA ASP A 238 4.03 -27.01 -9.64
C ASP A 238 2.59 -27.54 -9.58
N ASP A 239 1.69 -26.87 -8.88
CA ASP A 239 0.27 -27.19 -8.86
C ASP A 239 -0.38 -26.89 -10.22
N ALA A 240 -1.15 -27.85 -10.76
CA ALA A 240 -1.74 -27.74 -12.09
C ALA A 240 -2.72 -26.57 -12.24
N VAL A 241 -3.45 -26.22 -11.15
CA VAL A 241 -4.38 -25.06 -11.15
C VAL A 241 -3.58 -23.76 -11.22
N VAL A 242 -2.50 -23.66 -10.43
CA VAL A 242 -1.62 -22.48 -10.40
C VAL A 242 -0.90 -22.31 -11.74
N GLN A 243 -0.40 -23.39 -12.35
CA GLN A 243 0.24 -23.34 -13.67
C GLN A 243 -0.73 -22.83 -14.73
N LYS A 244 -1.94 -23.42 -14.81
CA LYS A 244 -2.96 -23.00 -15.76
C LYS A 244 -3.37 -21.55 -15.53
N ALA A 245 -3.60 -21.14 -14.28
CA ALA A 245 -3.95 -19.77 -13.92
C ALA A 245 -2.86 -18.77 -14.33
N THR A 246 -1.59 -19.13 -14.17
CA THR A 246 -0.44 -18.29 -14.56
C THR A 246 -0.41 -18.03 -16.05
N VAL A 247 -0.50 -19.08 -16.86
CA VAL A 247 -0.51 -18.95 -18.33
C VAL A 247 -1.73 -18.16 -18.80
N THR A 248 -2.93 -18.49 -18.26
CA THR A 248 -4.17 -17.79 -18.62
C THR A 248 -4.10 -16.30 -18.25
N ALA A 249 -3.58 -15.95 -17.07
CA ALA A 249 -3.43 -14.56 -16.66
C ALA A 249 -2.51 -13.78 -17.62
N LEU A 250 -1.36 -14.34 -17.97
CA LEU A 250 -0.44 -13.73 -18.94
C LEU A 250 -1.10 -13.54 -20.32
N GLU A 251 -1.79 -14.55 -20.83
CA GLU A 251 -2.50 -14.49 -22.10
C GLU A 251 -3.58 -13.41 -22.10
N ARG A 252 -4.44 -13.39 -21.08
CA ARG A 252 -5.57 -12.46 -20.96
C ARG A 252 -5.16 -11.01 -20.79
N LEU A 253 -4.00 -10.73 -20.19
CA LEU A 253 -3.45 -9.39 -20.08
C LEU A 253 -2.75 -8.92 -21.35
N THR A 254 -1.99 -9.80 -22.01
CA THR A 254 -1.15 -9.40 -23.14
C THR A 254 -1.89 -9.40 -24.47
N THR A 255 -2.90 -10.26 -24.64
CA THR A 255 -3.69 -10.35 -25.87
C THR A 255 -4.42 -9.05 -26.23
N PRO A 256 -5.13 -8.35 -25.32
CA PRO A 256 -5.76 -7.06 -25.63
C PRO A 256 -4.75 -6.00 -26.09
N TYR A 257 -3.56 -5.95 -25.51
CA TYR A 257 -2.50 -5.05 -25.94
C TYR A 257 -2.05 -5.38 -27.38
N LYS A 258 -1.74 -6.65 -27.65
CA LYS A 258 -1.34 -7.10 -29.02
C LYS A 258 -2.40 -6.85 -30.08
N LYS A 259 -3.69 -6.88 -29.71
CA LYS A 259 -4.83 -6.57 -30.58
C LYS A 259 -5.13 -5.07 -30.69
N GLY A 260 -4.44 -4.19 -29.96
CA GLY A 260 -4.63 -2.75 -30.06
C GLY A 260 -5.79 -2.18 -29.24
N TYR A 261 -6.31 -2.92 -28.25
CA TYR A 261 -7.35 -2.45 -27.33
C TYR A 261 -6.79 -1.65 -26.13
N VAL A 262 -5.47 -1.73 -25.91
CA VAL A 262 -4.71 -0.94 -24.94
C VAL A 262 -3.82 0.04 -25.70
N PRO A 263 -3.56 1.27 -25.22
CA PRO A 263 -2.69 2.22 -25.89
C PRO A 263 -1.28 1.64 -26.16
N PRO A 264 -0.71 1.82 -27.35
CA PRO A 264 0.62 1.28 -27.67
C PRO A 264 1.73 1.85 -26.78
N GLY A 265 1.56 3.08 -26.24
CA GLY A 265 2.48 3.69 -25.28
C GLY A 265 2.50 3.02 -23.91
N ALA A 266 1.56 2.13 -23.61
CA ALA A 266 1.45 1.48 -22.29
C ALA A 266 2.70 0.66 -21.87
N ILE A 267 3.54 0.26 -22.82
CA ILE A 267 4.85 -0.37 -22.54
C ILE A 267 5.86 0.56 -21.84
N ASN A 268 5.57 1.85 -21.79
CA ASN A 268 6.41 2.85 -21.16
C ASN A 268 5.69 3.59 -20.02
N TRP A 269 4.48 3.15 -19.64
CA TRP A 269 3.71 3.79 -18.59
C TRP A 269 4.33 3.53 -17.22
N GLY A 270 4.47 4.62 -16.42
CA GLY A 270 4.76 4.58 -15.00
C GLY A 270 3.48 4.64 -14.15
N ASP A 271 3.65 4.73 -12.84
CA ASP A 271 2.61 4.67 -11.80
C ASP A 271 1.37 5.57 -12.03
N VAL A 272 1.57 6.78 -12.61
CA VAL A 272 0.47 7.75 -12.79
C VAL A 272 -0.09 7.82 -14.22
N ASP A 273 0.48 7.08 -15.17
CA ASP A 273 0.15 7.28 -16.57
C ASP A 273 -1.22 6.73 -16.96
N ASN A 274 -1.67 5.64 -16.33
CA ASN A 274 -3.04 5.15 -16.47
C ASN A 274 -4.06 6.18 -15.97
N ASN A 275 -3.79 6.86 -14.84
CA ASN A 275 -4.62 7.94 -14.30
C ASN A 275 -4.67 9.12 -15.29
N ASN A 276 -3.52 9.53 -15.82
CA ASN A 276 -3.42 10.63 -16.79
C ASN A 276 -4.19 10.31 -18.08
N ALA A 277 -4.02 9.09 -18.61
CA ALA A 277 -4.75 8.63 -19.79
C ALA A 277 -6.28 8.57 -19.55
N PHE A 278 -6.69 8.17 -18.32
CA PHE A 278 -8.09 8.19 -17.92
C PHE A 278 -8.64 9.62 -17.84
N PHE A 279 -7.97 10.54 -17.17
CA PHE A 279 -8.39 11.94 -17.08
C PHE A 279 -8.47 12.63 -18.45
N ALA A 280 -7.55 12.27 -19.35
CA ALA A 280 -7.56 12.75 -20.74
C ALA A 280 -8.63 12.07 -21.62
N LYS A 281 -9.43 11.15 -21.07
CA LYS A 281 -10.44 10.34 -21.80
C LYS A 281 -9.86 9.59 -23.00
N GLN A 282 -8.61 9.18 -22.90
CA GLN A 282 -7.94 8.35 -23.92
C GLN A 282 -8.31 6.89 -23.79
N ILE A 283 -8.78 6.47 -22.64
CA ILE A 283 -9.18 5.10 -22.28
C ILE A 283 -10.56 5.09 -21.64
N VAL A 284 -11.32 4.03 -21.87
CA VAL A 284 -12.66 3.85 -21.29
C VAL A 284 -12.57 3.34 -19.86
N MET A 285 -11.72 2.35 -19.62
CA MET A 285 -11.57 1.68 -18.32
C MET A 285 -10.10 1.54 -17.94
N THR A 286 -9.82 1.67 -16.62
CA THR A 286 -8.51 1.37 -16.04
C THR A 286 -8.66 0.73 -14.67
N PRO A 287 -7.92 -0.35 -14.38
CA PRO A 287 -7.74 -0.85 -13.02
C PRO A 287 -6.89 0.13 -12.20
N ASN A 288 -7.22 0.30 -10.92
CA ASN A 288 -6.43 1.12 -10.00
C ASN A 288 -6.49 0.55 -8.59
N ALA A 289 -5.37 0.54 -7.89
CA ALA A 289 -5.24 -0.01 -6.55
C ALA A 289 -5.95 0.81 -5.45
N THR A 290 -6.47 1.99 -5.78
CA THR A 290 -7.24 2.87 -4.88
C THR A 290 -8.32 3.58 -5.67
N ILE A 291 -9.19 4.34 -4.99
CA ILE A 291 -10.13 5.26 -5.66
C ILE A 291 -9.52 6.64 -5.96
N SER A 292 -8.19 6.72 -6.13
CA SER A 292 -7.49 8.00 -6.38
C SER A 292 -8.02 8.76 -7.60
N ILE A 293 -8.42 8.04 -8.66
CA ILE A 293 -8.99 8.61 -9.87
C ILE A 293 -10.30 9.34 -9.55
N ALA A 294 -11.24 8.68 -8.87
CA ALA A 294 -12.50 9.29 -8.50
C ALA A 294 -12.27 10.46 -7.54
N VAL A 295 -11.53 10.26 -6.46
CA VAL A 295 -11.26 11.30 -5.45
C VAL A 295 -10.58 12.53 -6.02
N ALA A 296 -9.71 12.40 -7.04
CA ALA A 296 -9.11 13.54 -7.73
C ALA A 296 -10.14 14.40 -8.48
N GLN A 297 -11.35 13.90 -8.73
CA GLN A 297 -12.46 14.63 -9.36
C GLN A 297 -13.57 15.03 -8.36
N MET A 298 -13.37 14.80 -7.06
CA MET A 298 -14.38 15.03 -6.04
C MET A 298 -14.96 16.47 -6.04
N GLU A 299 -14.14 17.47 -6.37
CA GLU A 299 -14.58 18.86 -6.47
C GLU A 299 -15.43 19.15 -7.73
N LYS A 300 -15.42 18.23 -8.69
CA LYS A 300 -16.24 18.27 -9.89
C LYS A 300 -17.41 17.30 -9.72
N ALA A 301 -18.43 17.70 -8.96
CA ALA A 301 -19.54 16.83 -8.52
C ALA A 301 -20.17 16.02 -9.67
N ASP A 302 -20.34 16.61 -10.85
CA ASP A 302 -20.91 15.89 -12.00
C ASP A 302 -19.99 14.75 -12.49
N GLN A 303 -18.66 14.98 -12.54
CA GLN A 303 -17.71 13.91 -12.89
C GLN A 303 -17.68 12.82 -11.82
N TYR A 304 -17.59 13.22 -10.57
CA TYR A 304 -17.51 12.30 -9.43
C TYR A 304 -18.76 11.43 -9.34
N TYR A 305 -19.94 12.02 -9.25
CA TYR A 305 -21.17 11.25 -8.96
C TYR A 305 -21.84 10.64 -10.18
N LYS A 306 -21.61 11.19 -11.41
CA LYS A 306 -22.36 10.77 -12.60
C LYS A 306 -21.51 10.21 -13.73
N GLN A 307 -20.27 10.68 -13.91
CA GLN A 307 -19.50 10.30 -15.09
C GLN A 307 -18.48 9.17 -14.81
N ILE A 308 -17.91 9.12 -13.59
CA ILE A 308 -17.00 8.06 -13.22
C ILE A 308 -17.76 6.95 -12.49
N ILE A 309 -17.52 5.72 -12.90
CA ILE A 309 -18.01 4.51 -12.22
C ILE A 309 -16.80 3.85 -11.55
N THR A 310 -16.93 3.51 -10.26
CA THR A 310 -16.03 2.57 -9.59
C THR A 310 -16.71 1.21 -9.52
N GLN A 311 -16.03 0.18 -10.01
CA GLN A 311 -16.46 -1.21 -9.92
C GLN A 311 -15.52 -1.98 -9.02
N GLY A 312 -16.08 -2.90 -8.23
CA GLY A 312 -15.29 -3.89 -7.51
C GLY A 312 -14.74 -4.97 -8.46
N ILE A 313 -13.93 -5.85 -7.92
CA ILE A 313 -13.37 -6.98 -8.67
C ILE A 313 -14.53 -7.81 -9.26
N PRO A 314 -14.51 -8.10 -10.58
CA PRO A 314 -15.51 -8.95 -11.21
C PRO A 314 -15.55 -10.35 -10.59
N LEU A 315 -16.69 -11.01 -10.65
CA LEU A 315 -16.81 -12.41 -10.27
C LEU A 315 -15.91 -13.29 -11.13
N GLY A 316 -15.46 -14.41 -10.60
CA GLY A 316 -14.80 -15.43 -11.41
C GLY A 316 -15.72 -15.91 -12.54
N ASN A 317 -15.13 -16.55 -13.55
CA ASN A 317 -15.92 -17.08 -14.69
C ASN A 317 -16.92 -18.18 -14.27
N ASP A 318 -16.74 -18.74 -13.07
CA ASP A 318 -17.67 -19.67 -12.41
C ASP A 318 -18.80 -18.96 -11.64
N GLY A 319 -18.87 -17.63 -11.68
CA GLY A 319 -19.86 -16.81 -10.98
C GLY A 319 -19.58 -16.60 -9.48
N LYS A 320 -18.47 -17.10 -8.96
CA LYS A 320 -18.12 -16.93 -7.53
C LYS A 320 -17.31 -15.66 -7.27
N PRO A 321 -17.36 -15.12 -6.04
CA PRO A 321 -16.50 -13.99 -5.66
C PRO A 321 -15.01 -14.32 -5.81
N VAL A 322 -14.26 -13.42 -6.43
CA VAL A 322 -12.79 -13.44 -6.48
C VAL A 322 -12.26 -12.70 -5.26
N PRO A 323 -11.40 -13.32 -4.42
CA PRO A 323 -10.83 -12.61 -3.28
C PRO A 323 -9.93 -11.46 -3.73
N GLY A 324 -10.12 -10.29 -3.12
CA GLY A 324 -9.22 -9.15 -3.33
C GLY A 324 -7.85 -9.37 -2.67
N ILE A 325 -6.77 -8.96 -3.32
CA ILE A 325 -5.46 -8.92 -2.67
C ILE A 325 -5.37 -7.62 -1.89
N LEU A 326 -5.32 -7.70 -0.56
CA LEU A 326 -5.27 -6.52 0.29
C LEU A 326 -3.84 -6.05 0.48
N ALA A 327 -3.51 -4.87 -0.04
CA ALA A 327 -2.26 -4.18 0.23
C ALA A 327 -2.40 -3.33 1.50
N VAL A 328 -1.37 -3.36 2.34
CA VAL A 328 -1.30 -2.61 3.59
C VAL A 328 -0.23 -1.54 3.47
N ALA A 329 -0.57 -0.29 3.75
CA ALA A 329 0.40 0.78 3.86
C ALA A 329 0.76 1.00 5.33
N PRO A 330 1.91 0.48 5.79
CA PRO A 330 2.24 0.43 7.21
C PRO A 330 3.14 1.56 7.67
N CYS A 331 3.24 1.70 9.00
CA CYS A 331 4.39 2.28 9.66
C CYS A 331 5.33 1.19 10.19
N LEU A 332 6.62 1.50 10.23
CA LEU A 332 7.68 0.63 10.75
C LEU A 332 8.73 1.42 11.51
N ILE A 333 9.44 0.75 12.40
CA ILE A 333 10.56 1.30 13.18
C ILE A 333 11.80 0.48 12.80
N PRO A 334 12.80 1.06 12.11
CA PRO A 334 14.05 0.37 11.83
C PRO A 334 14.85 0.10 13.11
N LYS A 335 15.58 -1.00 13.18
CA LYS A 335 16.59 -1.19 14.25
C LYS A 335 17.71 -0.17 14.09
N GLY A 336 18.15 0.38 15.21
CA GLY A 336 19.07 1.51 15.24
C GLY A 336 18.40 2.87 15.43
N ALA A 337 17.06 2.93 15.39
CA ALA A 337 16.30 4.12 15.77
C ALA A 337 16.65 4.58 17.20
N LYS A 338 16.78 5.89 17.40
CA LYS A 338 17.25 6.48 18.68
C LYS A 338 16.12 6.65 19.67
N ASN A 339 14.88 6.91 19.19
CA ASN A 339 13.72 7.24 19.99
C ASN A 339 12.60 6.17 19.85
N ILE A 340 12.95 4.87 20.01
CA ILE A 340 12.01 3.75 19.79
C ILE A 340 10.75 3.87 20.66
N ASP A 341 10.88 4.22 21.93
CA ASP A 341 9.74 4.32 22.85
C ASP A 341 8.79 5.45 22.44
N ALA A 342 9.32 6.60 22.05
CA ALA A 342 8.53 7.73 21.57
C ALA A 342 7.87 7.41 20.21
N ALA A 343 8.56 6.71 19.32
CA ALA A 343 7.98 6.23 18.04
C ALA A 343 6.84 5.23 18.29
N LYS A 344 6.99 4.30 19.24
CA LYS A 344 5.91 3.38 19.64
C LYS A 344 4.73 4.11 20.27
N ASP A 345 4.99 5.14 21.10
CA ASP A 345 3.93 5.97 21.70
C ASP A 345 3.16 6.74 20.62
N LEU A 346 3.87 7.34 19.66
CA LEU A 346 3.26 7.99 18.50
C LEU A 346 2.37 7.01 17.74
N LEU A 347 2.84 5.78 17.48
CA LEU A 347 2.04 4.75 16.81
C LEU A 347 0.82 4.35 17.61
N ARG A 348 0.92 4.14 18.94
CA ARG A 348 -0.24 3.86 19.80
C ARG A 348 -1.28 4.98 19.76
N SER A 349 -0.81 6.24 19.74
CA SER A 349 -1.69 7.39 19.57
C SER A 349 -2.35 7.41 18.20
N PHE A 350 -1.59 7.09 17.14
CA PHE A 350 -2.07 7.11 15.76
C PHE A 350 -3.16 6.06 15.51
N ILE A 351 -2.99 4.84 16.06
CA ILE A 351 -3.93 3.72 15.86
C ILE A 351 -5.09 3.69 16.87
N LYS A 352 -5.29 4.72 17.68
CA LYS A 352 -6.58 4.86 18.39
C LYS A 352 -7.68 4.96 17.34
N PRO A 353 -8.79 4.20 17.44
CA PRO A 353 -9.80 4.14 16.38
C PRO A 353 -10.26 5.51 15.87
N ASP A 354 -10.59 6.44 16.78
CA ASP A 354 -11.03 7.79 16.39
C ASP A 354 -9.93 8.59 15.68
N ASN A 355 -8.69 8.49 16.14
CA ASN A 355 -7.55 9.19 15.54
C ASN A 355 -7.26 8.69 14.12
N LEU A 356 -7.27 7.36 13.95
CA LEU A 356 -7.04 6.75 12.65
C LEU A 356 -8.19 7.03 11.69
N ASN A 357 -9.43 6.95 12.16
CA ASN A 357 -10.61 7.29 11.39
C ASN A 357 -10.57 8.73 10.89
N GLN A 358 -10.31 9.67 11.80
CA GLN A 358 -10.18 11.09 11.44
C GLN A 358 -9.11 11.30 10.36
N TYR A 359 -7.90 10.73 10.55
CA TYR A 359 -6.82 10.81 9.57
C TYR A 359 -7.26 10.32 8.19
N LEU A 360 -7.92 9.16 8.11
CA LEU A 360 -8.36 8.58 6.85
C LEU A 360 -9.47 9.40 6.16
N LYS A 361 -10.35 10.02 6.93
CA LYS A 361 -11.38 10.96 6.40
C LYS A 361 -10.73 12.24 5.87
N GLU A 362 -9.76 12.80 6.56
CA GLU A 362 -9.00 13.98 6.13
C GLU A 362 -8.20 13.71 4.84
N THR A 363 -7.77 12.44 4.62
CA THR A 363 -7.22 12.00 3.33
C THR A 363 -8.28 11.67 2.27
N ARG A 364 -9.49 12.18 2.44
CA ARG A 364 -10.66 12.01 1.53
C ARG A 364 -11.08 10.56 1.27
N GLY A 365 -10.68 9.63 2.12
CA GLY A 365 -11.06 8.22 1.99
C GLY A 365 -10.46 7.49 0.78
N ARG A 366 -9.36 8.01 0.21
CA ARG A 366 -8.66 7.33 -0.90
C ARG A 366 -8.23 5.91 -0.53
N PHE A 367 -7.74 5.75 0.69
CA PHE A 367 -7.39 4.45 1.28
C PHE A 367 -8.46 4.01 2.26
N LEU A 368 -8.59 2.71 2.41
CA LEU A 368 -9.55 2.07 3.29
C LEU A 368 -9.03 1.98 4.73
N PRO A 369 -9.94 2.01 5.74
CA PRO A 369 -9.58 1.73 7.11
C PRO A 369 -9.05 0.31 7.28
N VAL A 370 -8.05 0.15 8.12
CA VAL A 370 -7.57 -1.17 8.57
C VAL A 370 -8.31 -1.68 9.80
N MET A 371 -9.18 -0.86 10.40
CA MET A 371 -9.98 -1.20 11.60
C MET A 371 -11.46 -1.36 11.25
N MET A 372 -12.02 -2.49 11.63
CA MET A 372 -13.43 -2.81 11.39
C MET A 372 -14.38 -1.95 12.23
N SER A 373 -13.94 -1.48 13.41
CA SER A 373 -14.70 -0.53 14.23
C SER A 373 -14.97 0.77 13.48
N ASN A 374 -14.01 1.31 12.76
CA ASN A 374 -14.18 2.55 12.00
C ASN A 374 -15.31 2.43 10.96
N ILE A 375 -15.39 1.27 10.30
CA ILE A 375 -16.44 1.02 9.30
C ILE A 375 -17.80 0.90 9.97
N LYS A 376 -17.87 0.22 11.12
CA LYS A 376 -19.13 -0.03 11.84
C LYS A 376 -19.67 1.22 12.53
N SER A 377 -18.79 2.09 13.06
CA SER A 377 -19.17 3.24 13.87
C SER A 377 -19.38 4.53 13.07
N ASP A 378 -18.79 4.66 11.88
CA ASP A 378 -18.87 5.89 11.09
C ASP A 378 -19.58 5.67 9.76
N PRO A 379 -20.80 6.26 9.59
CA PRO A 379 -21.56 6.18 8.34
C PRO A 379 -20.79 6.64 7.10
N TYR A 380 -19.79 7.50 7.27
CA TYR A 380 -18.92 7.96 6.18
C TYR A 380 -18.42 6.83 5.28
N TRP A 381 -18.07 5.69 5.86
CA TRP A 381 -17.49 4.55 5.12
C TRP A 381 -18.53 3.71 4.37
N GLN A 382 -19.78 3.75 4.81
CA GLN A 382 -20.85 2.89 4.26
C GLN A 382 -21.93 3.70 3.53
N ASP A 383 -21.77 5.01 3.40
CA ASP A 383 -22.74 5.89 2.76
C ASP A 383 -22.94 5.50 1.28
N PRO A 384 -24.12 4.99 0.90
CA PRO A 384 -24.39 4.59 -0.48
C PRO A 384 -24.53 5.79 -1.43
N SER A 385 -24.65 7.00 -0.90
CA SER A 385 -24.65 8.23 -1.72
C SER A 385 -23.25 8.55 -2.28
N ASP A 386 -22.18 7.99 -1.71
CA ASP A 386 -20.85 8.03 -2.28
C ASP A 386 -20.52 6.69 -2.97
N PRO A 387 -20.77 6.58 -4.28
CA PRO A 387 -20.68 5.30 -4.98
C PRO A 387 -19.25 4.76 -5.04
N HIS A 388 -18.24 5.62 -4.95
CA HIS A 388 -16.84 5.21 -5.06
C HIS A 388 -16.33 4.60 -3.75
N ARG A 389 -16.52 5.30 -2.64
CA ARG A 389 -16.09 4.85 -1.32
C ARG A 389 -16.88 3.63 -0.85
N HIS A 390 -18.20 3.63 -1.11
CA HIS A 390 -19.07 2.49 -0.79
C HIS A 390 -18.57 1.20 -1.47
N ILE A 391 -18.31 1.23 -2.77
CA ILE A 391 -17.77 0.08 -3.53
C ILE A 391 -16.37 -0.31 -3.05
N ALA A 392 -15.51 0.67 -2.72
CA ALA A 392 -14.18 0.38 -2.22
C ALA A 392 -14.23 -0.38 -0.88
N VAL A 393 -15.07 0.07 0.06
CA VAL A 393 -15.28 -0.60 1.35
C VAL A 393 -15.87 -2.01 1.15
N GLU A 394 -16.88 -2.12 0.30
CA GLU A 394 -17.46 -3.43 -0.04
C GLU A 394 -16.38 -4.39 -0.58
N THR A 395 -15.60 -3.94 -1.55
CA THR A 395 -14.61 -4.76 -2.25
C THR A 395 -13.44 -5.17 -1.35
N GLY A 396 -12.91 -4.24 -0.57
CA GLY A 396 -11.68 -4.45 0.20
C GLY A 396 -11.89 -4.97 1.62
N LEU A 397 -13.08 -4.78 2.21
CA LEU A 397 -13.28 -4.99 3.64
C LEU A 397 -14.47 -5.87 3.99
N THR A 398 -15.47 -6.01 3.10
CA THR A 398 -16.65 -6.87 3.36
C THR A 398 -16.66 -8.13 2.49
N LYS A 399 -16.07 -8.09 1.31
CA LYS A 399 -15.85 -9.26 0.47
C LYS A 399 -14.58 -10.03 0.90
N PRO A 400 -14.41 -11.29 0.47
CA PRO A 400 -13.22 -12.07 0.78
C PRO A 400 -11.94 -11.36 0.31
N THR A 401 -10.90 -11.36 1.16
CA THR A 401 -9.57 -10.84 0.83
C THR A 401 -8.47 -11.79 1.26
N ILE A 402 -7.34 -11.72 0.58
CA ILE A 402 -6.10 -12.43 0.93
C ILE A 402 -4.96 -11.42 1.11
N PRO A 403 -3.97 -11.72 1.96
CA PRO A 403 -2.75 -10.92 2.03
C PRO A 403 -1.87 -11.22 0.81
N TRP A 404 -0.88 -10.36 0.57
CA TRP A 404 0.18 -10.66 -0.38
C TRP A 404 1.03 -11.84 0.07
N TRP A 405 1.61 -12.59 -0.86
CA TRP A 405 2.37 -13.83 -0.62
C TRP A 405 3.70 -13.65 0.10
N MET A 406 4.30 -12.45 0.07
CA MET A 406 5.48 -12.15 0.89
C MET A 406 5.19 -12.17 2.41
N ASN A 407 3.93 -12.12 2.82
CA ASN A 407 3.55 -12.34 4.21
C ASN A 407 3.69 -13.82 4.63
N TYR A 408 3.63 -14.74 3.69
CA TYR A 408 3.89 -16.16 3.90
C TYR A 408 5.36 -16.51 3.74
N ASN A 409 6.03 -15.95 2.71
CA ASN A 409 7.47 -16.15 2.49
C ASN A 409 8.12 -14.89 1.89
N PRO A 410 9.14 -14.30 2.56
CA PRO A 410 9.80 -13.08 2.11
C PRO A 410 10.50 -13.20 0.76
N ALA A 411 10.75 -14.41 0.25
CA ALA A 411 11.22 -14.65 -1.12
C ALA A 411 10.33 -13.97 -2.16
N TYR A 412 9.00 -13.90 -1.91
CA TYR A 412 8.08 -13.26 -2.85
C TYR A 412 8.29 -11.75 -2.95
N SER A 413 8.85 -11.10 -1.92
CA SER A 413 9.28 -9.69 -2.02
C SER A 413 10.40 -9.51 -3.06
N ALA A 414 11.31 -10.46 -3.19
CA ALA A 414 12.32 -10.42 -4.25
C ALA A 414 11.71 -10.66 -5.64
N VAL A 415 10.69 -11.53 -5.75
CA VAL A 415 9.91 -11.71 -6.99
C VAL A 415 9.30 -10.40 -7.46
N LEU A 416 8.69 -9.64 -6.54
CA LEU A 416 8.12 -8.33 -6.82
C LEU A 416 9.20 -7.29 -7.16
N SER A 417 10.30 -7.26 -6.40
CA SER A 417 11.40 -6.29 -6.62
C SER A 417 12.11 -6.51 -7.96
N GLU A 418 12.24 -7.76 -8.40
CA GLU A 418 12.79 -8.10 -9.71
C GLU A 418 11.76 -7.91 -10.84
N GLN A 419 10.51 -7.54 -10.53
CA GLN A 419 9.42 -7.33 -11.52
C GLN A 419 9.23 -8.53 -12.46
N ILE A 420 9.33 -9.77 -11.93
CA ILE A 420 9.39 -10.98 -12.75
C ILE A 420 8.16 -11.13 -13.66
N TRP A 421 6.96 -10.85 -13.12
CA TRP A 421 5.72 -10.98 -13.89
C TRP A 421 5.56 -9.88 -14.94
N SER A 422 5.92 -8.62 -14.60
CA SER A 422 5.94 -7.52 -15.58
C SER A 422 6.93 -7.79 -16.71
N GLN A 423 8.07 -8.41 -16.41
CA GLN A 423 9.01 -8.84 -17.43
C GLN A 423 8.45 -9.98 -18.30
N ALA A 424 7.71 -10.92 -17.73
CA ALA A 424 7.04 -11.97 -18.49
C ALA A 424 6.03 -11.38 -19.49
N GLU A 425 5.19 -10.43 -19.07
CA GLU A 425 4.27 -9.69 -19.93
C GLU A 425 5.01 -8.95 -21.05
N ALA A 426 6.09 -8.25 -20.72
CA ALA A 426 6.91 -7.55 -21.70
C ALA A 426 7.59 -8.52 -22.69
N ASN A 427 8.03 -9.68 -22.26
CA ASN A 427 8.61 -10.70 -23.15
C ASN A 427 7.55 -11.18 -24.18
N ILE A 428 6.29 -11.38 -23.76
CA ILE A 428 5.19 -11.77 -24.65
C ILE A 428 4.88 -10.65 -25.65
N THR A 429 4.82 -9.39 -25.20
CA THR A 429 4.38 -8.27 -26.03
C THR A 429 5.46 -7.71 -26.94
N GLN A 430 6.73 -7.77 -26.52
CA GLN A 430 7.86 -7.15 -27.22
C GLN A 430 8.76 -8.16 -27.92
N LYS A 431 8.92 -9.39 -27.37
CA LYS A 431 9.75 -10.44 -27.96
C LYS A 431 8.93 -11.52 -28.65
N ASN A 432 7.59 -11.46 -28.61
CA ASN A 432 6.66 -12.41 -29.21
C ASN A 432 6.86 -13.89 -28.76
N ILE A 433 7.35 -14.11 -27.53
CA ILE A 433 7.32 -15.47 -26.96
C ILE A 433 5.89 -15.83 -26.55
N THR A 434 5.59 -17.12 -26.35
CA THR A 434 4.24 -17.53 -25.92
C THR A 434 4.03 -17.28 -24.43
N PRO A 435 2.78 -17.20 -23.96
CA PRO A 435 2.49 -17.13 -22.51
C PRO A 435 3.07 -18.29 -21.71
N GLU A 436 3.10 -19.50 -22.28
CA GLU A 436 3.70 -20.70 -21.67
C GLU A 436 5.21 -20.53 -21.47
N GLN A 437 5.92 -20.09 -22.53
CA GLN A 437 7.37 -19.84 -22.47
C GLN A 437 7.69 -18.75 -21.43
N ALA A 438 6.93 -17.65 -21.42
CA ALA A 438 7.11 -16.58 -20.45
C ALA A 438 6.85 -17.04 -19.00
N ALA A 439 5.83 -17.89 -18.80
CA ALA A 439 5.53 -18.50 -17.52
C ALA A 439 6.66 -19.43 -17.06
N GLU A 440 7.20 -20.27 -17.94
CA GLU A 440 8.31 -21.19 -17.64
C GLU A 440 9.56 -20.41 -17.19
N GLU A 441 9.96 -19.37 -17.96
CA GLU A 441 11.09 -18.50 -17.59
C GLU A 441 10.89 -17.84 -16.21
N ALA A 442 9.70 -17.27 -15.97
CA ALA A 442 9.35 -16.64 -14.71
C ALA A 442 9.40 -17.64 -13.53
N VAL A 443 8.78 -18.81 -13.70
CA VAL A 443 8.76 -19.90 -12.69
C VAL A 443 10.16 -20.37 -12.37
N GLY A 444 11.03 -20.58 -13.37
CA GLY A 444 12.43 -20.95 -13.17
C GLY A 444 13.18 -19.93 -12.30
N ARG A 445 13.00 -18.64 -12.57
CA ARG A 445 13.61 -17.58 -11.77
C ARG A 445 13.06 -17.54 -10.35
N ILE A 446 11.74 -17.68 -10.17
CA ILE A 446 11.10 -17.68 -8.85
C ILE A 446 11.58 -18.85 -8.00
N LYS A 447 11.69 -20.06 -8.56
CA LYS A 447 12.23 -21.22 -7.84
C LYS A 447 13.64 -20.96 -7.32
N THR A 448 14.52 -20.37 -8.14
CA THR A 448 15.88 -19.97 -7.73
C THR A 448 15.89 -18.95 -6.59
N ILE A 449 14.95 -18.00 -6.58
CA ILE A 449 14.82 -17.03 -5.49
C ILE A 449 14.43 -17.75 -4.20
N PHE A 450 13.42 -18.63 -4.24
CA PHE A 450 12.90 -19.33 -3.05
C PHE A 450 13.93 -20.27 -2.39
N GLU A 451 14.92 -20.77 -3.13
CA GLU A 451 16.02 -21.56 -2.56
C GLU A 451 16.81 -20.83 -1.46
N ARG A 452 16.80 -19.48 -1.48
CA ARG A 452 17.51 -18.62 -0.52
C ARG A 452 16.72 -18.35 0.76
N PHE A 453 15.41 -18.63 0.78
CA PHE A 453 14.49 -18.25 1.87
C PHE A 453 13.76 -19.49 2.39
N LYS A 454 14.49 -20.40 3.01
CA LYS A 454 13.88 -21.60 3.61
C LYS A 454 13.32 -21.25 4.99
N ILE A 455 12.02 -21.30 5.13
CA ILE A 455 11.32 -21.22 6.42
C ILE A 455 11.47 -22.60 7.08
N ALA A 456 12.02 -22.63 8.31
CA ALA A 456 12.27 -23.86 9.07
C ALA A 456 10.99 -24.42 9.69
#